data_12b5474b073a7184ea7445310e03417e
#
_entry.id   12b5474b073a7184ea7445310e03417e
#
_cell.length_a   1.000
_cell.length_b   1.000
_cell.length_c   1.000
_cell.angle_alpha   90.00
_cell.angle_beta   90.00
_cell.angle_gamma   90.00
#
_symmetry.space_group_name_H-M   'P 1'
#
loop_
_entity.id
_entity.type
_entity.pdbx_description
1 polymer ?
#
loop_
_entity_poly.entity_id
_entity_poly.type
_entity_poly.pdbx_seq_one_letter_code
_entity_poly.pdbx_strand_id
1 'polypeptide(L)'
;MKKNKSVSQMISMPRQHSGVKKTNGEANGHAPVLGVNSRTFNTRFEPRYLKMPPLPLGLPEPTFSESSNKILKERYLLKGGNLEAVETVAERFWHIAYDIASADFDFGANDGEVMSLAKAFYELMVKQEFLPNSPTIMNSGKHNQLQYSACFVLPVEDSISEIFDTMKYAALIHQTGGGTGFAFSRLRPAGSVVKRSGGVASGPVSFLRVYDAATQAIKQGGTRRGANMGILRIDHPDILEFIRSKAELDEQNKPVYDGVAEFLPEDKRALLKTLLLDRQISNFNISAAMTNKFMDAYYKDENYDLVDPHTEEVTGQLSAKDVLEEMVQRAWATGDPGCIFVDRIXXXXXXXXXXXFL
;
A
#
# COMPACT_ATOMS: atom_id res chain seq x y z
N MET A 1 -10.64 7.58 -32.63
CA MET A 1 -10.78 7.22 -31.20
C MET A 1 -9.85 6.07 -30.90
N LYS A 2 -8.73 6.33 -30.17
CA LYS A 2 -7.79 5.28 -29.77
C LYS A 2 -8.37 4.55 -28.55
N LYS A 3 -8.54 3.24 -28.65
CA LYS A 3 -9.00 2.41 -27.54
C LYS A 3 -7.95 2.42 -26.41
N ASN A 4 -8.33 2.85 -25.22
CA ASN A 4 -7.48 2.77 -24.04
C ASN A 4 -7.28 1.28 -23.67
N LYS A 5 -6.04 0.88 -23.57
CA LYS A 5 -5.70 -0.48 -23.10
C LYS A 5 -5.93 -0.55 -21.57
N SER A 6 -6.41 -1.69 -21.10
CA SER A 6 -6.68 -1.90 -19.67
C SER A 6 -5.37 -1.93 -18.85
N VAL A 7 -5.46 -1.59 -17.58
CA VAL A 7 -4.32 -1.58 -16.65
C VAL A 7 -3.65 -2.96 -16.57
N SER A 8 -4.43 -4.04 -16.69
CA SER A 8 -3.88 -5.41 -16.70
C SER A 8 -2.96 -5.67 -17.90
N GLN A 9 -3.16 -4.96 -19.01
CA GLN A 9 -2.27 -5.09 -20.18
C GLN A 9 -0.97 -4.29 -20.01
N MET A 10 -0.97 -3.25 -19.17
CA MET A 10 0.24 -2.44 -18.92
C MET A 10 1.23 -3.12 -17.96
N ILE A 11 0.72 -3.92 -17.03
CA ILE A 11 1.57 -4.63 -16.05
C ILE A 11 2.29 -5.83 -16.69
N SER A 12 1.79 -6.34 -17.83
CA SER A 12 2.31 -7.56 -18.48
C SER A 12 3.26 -7.30 -19.66
N MET A 13 3.72 -6.08 -19.89
CA MET A 13 4.63 -5.81 -21.03
C MET A 13 6.05 -6.29 -20.74
N PRO A 14 6.63 -7.17 -21.57
CA PRO A 14 8.04 -7.54 -21.42
C PRO A 14 8.94 -6.37 -21.79
N ARG A 15 10.01 -6.19 -21.05
CA ARG A 15 11.06 -5.22 -21.38
C ARG A 15 11.66 -5.58 -22.75
N GLN A 16 11.60 -4.69 -23.71
CA GLN A 16 12.34 -4.85 -24.96
C GLN A 16 13.83 -4.56 -24.69
N HIS A 17 14.63 -5.60 -24.69
CA HIS A 17 16.07 -5.45 -24.67
C HIS A 17 16.54 -5.00 -26.07
N SER A 18 17.01 -3.76 -26.18
CA SER A 18 17.78 -3.33 -27.34
C SER A 18 19.12 -4.08 -27.34
N GLY A 19 19.38 -4.80 -28.42
CA GLY A 19 20.59 -5.62 -28.54
C GLY A 19 21.88 -4.81 -28.50
N VAL A 20 22.69 -5.06 -27.48
CA VAL A 20 24.07 -4.56 -27.42
C VAL A 20 25.00 -5.69 -27.84
N LYS A 21 25.85 -5.43 -28.83
CA LYS A 21 26.87 -6.37 -29.30
C LYS A 21 27.87 -6.66 -28.18
N LYS A 22 28.11 -7.96 -27.94
CA LYS A 22 29.12 -8.45 -26.98
C LYS A 22 30.53 -8.13 -27.47
N THR A 23 31.30 -7.45 -26.64
CA THR A 23 32.77 -7.44 -26.76
C THR A 23 33.33 -8.30 -25.61
N ASN A 24 34.28 -9.19 -25.95
CA ASN A 24 34.93 -10.08 -25.01
C ASN A 24 35.81 -9.30 -24.03
N GLY A 25 35.62 -9.53 -22.74
CA GLY A 25 36.49 -9.05 -21.67
C GLY A 25 36.38 -9.96 -20.45
N GLU A 26 37.52 -10.29 -19.88
CA GLU A 26 37.79 -11.37 -18.95
C GLU A 26 37.00 -11.38 -17.62
N ALA A 27 36.95 -12.59 -17.06
CA ALA A 27 36.18 -13.00 -15.92
C ALA A 27 36.66 -12.45 -14.56
N ASN A 28 35.71 -12.07 -13.71
CA ASN A 28 35.89 -12.09 -12.27
C ASN A 28 34.66 -12.74 -11.63
N GLY A 29 34.93 -13.75 -10.81
CA GLY A 29 33.92 -14.69 -10.37
C GLY A 29 32.90 -14.14 -9.36
N HIS A 30 31.66 -14.24 -9.77
CA HIS A 30 30.52 -14.23 -8.84
C HIS A 30 29.82 -15.58 -8.93
N ALA A 31 29.41 -16.10 -7.79
CA ALA A 31 28.70 -17.38 -7.69
C ALA A 31 27.44 -17.39 -8.59
N PRO A 32 27.10 -18.55 -9.16
CA PRO A 32 25.95 -18.63 -10.05
C PRO A 32 24.65 -18.37 -9.30
N VAL A 33 23.93 -17.35 -9.74
CA VAL A 33 22.53 -17.17 -9.36
C VAL A 33 21.79 -18.40 -9.89
N LEU A 34 21.18 -19.15 -8.99
CA LEU A 34 20.32 -20.28 -9.35
C LEU A 34 19.30 -19.81 -10.39
N GLY A 35 19.44 -20.35 -11.59
CA GLY A 35 18.53 -20.04 -12.69
C GLY A 35 17.12 -20.48 -12.33
N VAL A 36 16.26 -19.50 -12.04
CA VAL A 36 14.83 -19.74 -12.06
C VAL A 36 14.50 -19.98 -13.53
N ASN A 37 14.23 -21.24 -13.89
CA ASN A 37 13.65 -21.56 -15.20
C ASN A 37 12.41 -20.66 -15.35
N SER A 38 12.54 -19.65 -16.18
CA SER A 38 11.40 -18.89 -16.64
C SER A 38 10.55 -19.84 -17.50
N ARG A 39 9.69 -20.61 -16.85
CA ARG A 39 8.52 -21.11 -17.57
C ARG A 39 7.75 -19.87 -17.94
N THR A 40 7.87 -19.49 -19.19
CA THR A 40 6.98 -18.51 -19.77
C THR A 40 5.55 -19.03 -19.59
N PHE A 41 4.88 -18.54 -18.57
CA PHE A 41 3.43 -18.68 -18.49
C PHE A 41 2.87 -17.84 -19.64
N ASN A 42 2.79 -18.47 -20.80
CA ASN A 42 2.15 -17.86 -21.97
C ASN A 42 0.65 -18.15 -21.87
N THR A 43 0.07 -17.79 -20.72
CA THR A 43 -1.38 -17.81 -20.58
C THR A 43 -1.90 -16.49 -21.14
N ARG A 44 -2.38 -16.52 -22.36
CA ARG A 44 -3.34 -15.52 -22.81
C ARG A 44 -4.57 -15.71 -21.94
N PHE A 45 -4.68 -14.95 -20.87
CA PHE A 45 -5.94 -14.82 -20.16
C PHE A 45 -6.93 -14.10 -21.08
N GLU A 46 -7.69 -14.87 -21.84
CA GLU A 46 -8.88 -14.31 -22.43
C GLU A 46 -9.90 -14.11 -21.31
N PRO A 47 -10.45 -12.89 -21.16
CA PRO A 47 -11.46 -12.68 -20.12
C PRO A 47 -12.62 -13.65 -20.36
N ARG A 48 -12.81 -14.59 -19.46
CA ARG A 48 -14.02 -15.42 -19.48
C ARG A 48 -15.19 -14.54 -19.09
N TYR A 49 -16.07 -14.32 -20.04
CA TYR A 49 -17.38 -13.74 -19.73
C TYR A 49 -18.23 -14.86 -19.09
N LEU A 50 -18.00 -15.06 -17.79
CA LEU A 50 -18.78 -16.02 -17.04
C LEU A 50 -20.22 -15.49 -16.89
N LYS A 51 -21.16 -16.24 -17.43
CA LYS A 51 -22.56 -15.97 -17.15
C LYS A 51 -22.82 -16.39 -15.72
N MET A 52 -23.12 -15.42 -14.86
CA MET A 52 -23.42 -15.70 -13.45
C MET A 52 -24.63 -16.61 -13.34
N PRO A 53 -24.51 -17.79 -12.70
CA PRO A 53 -25.67 -18.63 -12.48
C PRO A 53 -26.59 -17.98 -11.43
N PRO A 54 -27.91 -18.22 -11.50
CA PRO A 54 -28.82 -17.70 -10.48
C PRO A 54 -28.48 -18.26 -9.10
N LEU A 55 -28.84 -17.53 -8.07
CA LEU A 55 -28.68 -17.98 -6.68
C LEU A 55 -29.40 -19.34 -6.51
N PRO A 56 -28.69 -20.39 -6.08
CA PRO A 56 -29.33 -21.70 -5.88
C PRO A 56 -30.39 -21.67 -4.78
N LEU A 57 -31.47 -22.38 -5.00
CA LEU A 57 -32.54 -22.53 -4.00
C LEU A 57 -32.02 -23.29 -2.77
N GLY A 58 -32.51 -22.89 -1.60
CA GLY A 58 -32.19 -23.58 -0.33
C GLY A 58 -30.94 -23.10 0.37
N LEU A 59 -30.22 -22.12 -0.17
CA LEU A 59 -29.12 -21.49 0.52
C LEU A 59 -29.65 -20.54 1.64
N PRO A 60 -28.90 -20.39 2.75
CA PRO A 60 -29.36 -19.50 3.83
C PRO A 60 -29.40 -18.04 3.39
N GLU A 61 -30.40 -17.30 3.92
CA GLU A 61 -30.52 -15.86 3.65
C GLU A 61 -29.61 -15.07 4.59
N PRO A 62 -28.91 -14.05 4.06
CA PRO A 62 -28.07 -13.21 4.93
C PRO A 62 -28.92 -12.33 5.85
N THR A 63 -28.56 -12.27 7.12
CA THR A 63 -29.22 -11.45 8.14
C THR A 63 -28.22 -10.44 8.69
N PHE A 64 -28.45 -9.16 8.43
CA PHE A 64 -27.56 -8.06 8.83
C PHE A 64 -28.36 -6.97 9.55
N SER A 65 -27.64 -6.18 10.34
CA SER A 65 -28.22 -4.99 10.98
C SER A 65 -28.74 -4.01 9.92
N GLU A 66 -29.62 -3.12 10.32
CA GLU A 66 -30.14 -2.05 9.45
C GLU A 66 -29.01 -1.20 8.88
N SER A 67 -28.02 -0.84 9.72
CA SER A 67 -26.87 -0.05 9.29
C SER A 67 -25.99 -0.80 8.27
N SER A 68 -25.76 -2.10 8.46
CA SER A 68 -25.01 -2.92 7.50
C SER A 68 -25.74 -3.00 6.16
N ASN A 69 -27.05 -3.26 6.20
CA ASN A 69 -27.88 -3.32 4.99
C ASN A 69 -27.88 -2.00 4.23
N LYS A 70 -27.92 -0.87 4.94
CA LYS A 70 -27.83 0.47 4.34
C LYS A 70 -26.49 0.65 3.61
N ILE A 71 -25.38 0.30 4.27
CA ILE A 71 -24.03 0.40 3.68
C ILE A 71 -23.89 -0.51 2.45
N LEU A 72 -24.37 -1.76 2.54
CA LEU A 72 -24.34 -2.70 1.42
C LEU A 72 -25.10 -2.13 0.22
N LYS A 73 -26.32 -1.63 0.45
CA LYS A 73 -27.17 -1.04 -0.59
C LYS A 73 -26.53 0.21 -1.22
N GLU A 74 -25.97 1.09 -0.41
CA GLU A 74 -25.37 2.35 -0.90
C GLU A 74 -24.07 2.15 -1.67
N ARG A 75 -23.21 1.21 -1.24
CA ARG A 75 -21.83 1.11 -1.71
C ARG A 75 -21.50 -0.13 -2.53
N TYR A 76 -22.15 -1.26 -2.28
CA TYR A 76 -21.68 -2.56 -2.76
C TYR A 76 -22.57 -3.24 -3.79
N LEU A 77 -23.89 -3.10 -3.65
CA LEU A 77 -24.82 -3.75 -4.58
C LEU A 77 -24.66 -3.18 -6.00
N LEU A 78 -24.91 -4.02 -6.99
CA LEU A 78 -24.95 -3.60 -8.40
C LEU A 78 -26.10 -2.60 -8.59
N LYS A 79 -25.80 -1.51 -9.26
CA LYS A 79 -26.78 -0.44 -9.52
C LYS A 79 -27.14 -0.37 -10.98
N GLY A 80 -28.42 -0.14 -11.25
CA GLY A 80 -28.93 0.15 -12.58
C GLY A 80 -28.64 1.58 -13.01
N GLY A 81 -29.14 1.92 -14.20
CA GLY A 81 -28.93 3.25 -14.78
C GLY A 81 -29.52 4.41 -13.96
N ASN A 82 -30.51 4.13 -13.11
CA ASN A 82 -31.10 5.10 -12.18
C ASN A 82 -30.43 5.15 -10.80
N LEU A 83 -29.29 4.49 -10.66
CA LEU A 83 -28.50 4.37 -9.41
C LEU A 83 -29.19 3.59 -8.28
N GLU A 84 -30.32 2.92 -8.57
CA GLU A 84 -30.94 2.02 -7.62
C GLU A 84 -30.33 0.62 -7.67
N ALA A 85 -30.31 -0.08 -6.53
CA ALA A 85 -29.81 -1.44 -6.47
C ALA A 85 -30.69 -2.38 -7.30
N VAL A 86 -30.05 -3.18 -8.17
CA VAL A 86 -30.73 -4.14 -9.05
C VAL A 86 -30.44 -5.59 -8.66
N GLU A 87 -29.82 -5.79 -7.51
CA GLU A 87 -29.58 -7.12 -6.92
C GLU A 87 -29.82 -7.04 -5.39
N THR A 88 -30.15 -8.19 -4.80
CA THR A 88 -30.26 -8.34 -3.35
C THR A 88 -28.88 -8.59 -2.72
N VAL A 89 -28.80 -8.52 -1.38
CA VAL A 89 -27.56 -8.87 -0.67
C VAL A 89 -27.19 -10.34 -0.89
N ALA A 90 -28.19 -11.24 -0.92
CA ALA A 90 -27.97 -12.66 -1.18
C ALA A 90 -27.36 -12.88 -2.59
N GLU A 91 -27.94 -12.22 -3.60
CA GLU A 91 -27.43 -12.29 -4.98
C GLU A 91 -26.01 -11.72 -5.06
N ARG A 92 -25.72 -10.57 -4.36
CA ARG A 92 -24.38 -9.99 -4.32
C ARG A 92 -23.36 -11.00 -3.77
N PHE A 93 -23.68 -11.63 -2.63
CA PHE A 93 -22.80 -12.61 -2.02
C PHE A 93 -22.62 -13.86 -2.89
N TRP A 94 -23.69 -14.28 -3.57
CA TRP A 94 -23.61 -15.39 -4.51
C TRP A 94 -22.70 -15.05 -5.70
N HIS A 95 -22.83 -13.85 -6.26
CA HIS A 95 -21.99 -13.40 -7.37
C HIS A 95 -20.51 -13.35 -6.97
N ILE A 96 -20.20 -12.86 -5.76
CA ILE A 96 -18.85 -12.87 -5.23
C ILE A 96 -18.33 -14.32 -5.11
N ALA A 97 -19.10 -15.16 -4.46
CA ALA A 97 -18.70 -16.55 -4.18
C ALA A 97 -18.44 -17.33 -5.47
N TYR A 98 -19.35 -17.22 -6.44
CA TYR A 98 -19.20 -17.94 -7.71
C TYR A 98 -18.05 -17.40 -8.55
N ASP A 99 -17.89 -16.08 -8.62
CA ASP A 99 -16.81 -15.46 -9.41
C ASP A 99 -15.42 -15.89 -8.88
N ILE A 100 -15.25 -15.85 -7.55
CA ILE A 100 -13.98 -16.28 -6.94
C ILE A 100 -13.76 -17.79 -7.15
N ALA A 101 -14.78 -18.61 -6.91
CA ALA A 101 -14.67 -20.07 -7.10
C ALA A 101 -14.38 -20.43 -8.56
N SER A 102 -14.85 -19.64 -9.52
CA SER A 102 -14.66 -19.91 -10.94
C SER A 102 -13.19 -19.89 -11.37
N ALA A 103 -12.30 -19.28 -10.57
CA ALA A 103 -10.87 -19.32 -10.84
C ALA A 103 -10.34 -20.76 -10.88
N ASP A 104 -10.95 -21.69 -10.16
CA ASP A 104 -10.53 -23.08 -10.12
C ASP A 104 -10.73 -23.80 -11.47
N PHE A 105 -11.55 -23.27 -12.38
CA PHE A 105 -11.61 -23.78 -13.76
C PHE A 105 -10.24 -23.73 -14.45
N ASP A 106 -9.44 -22.72 -14.15
CA ASP A 106 -8.09 -22.59 -14.75
C ASP A 106 -7.10 -23.64 -14.20
N PHE A 107 -7.49 -24.29 -13.09
CA PHE A 107 -6.72 -25.37 -12.48
C PHE A 107 -7.33 -26.76 -12.71
N GLY A 108 -8.37 -26.84 -13.55
CA GLY A 108 -8.96 -28.08 -14.01
C GLY A 108 -10.21 -28.55 -13.26
N ALA A 109 -10.76 -27.72 -12.39
CA ALA A 109 -12.01 -28.05 -11.70
C ALA A 109 -13.17 -28.11 -12.69
N ASN A 110 -14.13 -28.99 -12.42
CA ASN A 110 -15.36 -29.10 -13.20
C ASN A 110 -16.50 -28.23 -12.58
N ASP A 111 -17.60 -28.12 -13.31
CA ASP A 111 -18.75 -27.29 -12.89
C ASP A 111 -19.26 -27.68 -11.51
N GLY A 112 -19.31 -28.97 -11.18
CA GLY A 112 -19.80 -29.45 -9.88
C GLY A 112 -18.88 -29.01 -8.71
N GLU A 113 -17.58 -29.10 -8.94
CA GLU A 113 -16.56 -28.69 -7.95
C GLU A 113 -16.63 -27.17 -7.71
N VAL A 114 -16.66 -26.39 -8.78
CA VAL A 114 -16.79 -24.93 -8.69
C VAL A 114 -18.09 -24.52 -7.99
N MET A 115 -19.18 -25.16 -8.34
CA MET A 115 -20.49 -24.89 -7.70
C MET A 115 -20.47 -25.23 -6.20
N SER A 116 -19.82 -26.34 -5.82
CA SER A 116 -19.68 -26.76 -4.42
C SER A 116 -18.84 -25.74 -3.63
N LEU A 117 -17.73 -25.31 -4.22
CA LEU A 117 -16.84 -24.32 -3.61
C LEU A 117 -17.57 -22.96 -3.47
N ALA A 118 -18.30 -22.54 -4.49
CA ALA A 118 -19.07 -21.31 -4.46
C ALA A 118 -20.11 -21.32 -3.33
N LYS A 119 -20.81 -22.45 -3.13
CA LYS A 119 -21.76 -22.60 -2.01
C LYS A 119 -21.05 -22.44 -0.66
N ALA A 120 -19.88 -23.08 -0.49
CA ALA A 120 -19.10 -22.97 0.74
C ALA A 120 -18.67 -21.51 1.01
N PHE A 121 -18.19 -20.79 -0.01
CA PHE A 121 -17.80 -19.37 0.11
C PHE A 121 -19.01 -18.50 0.46
N TYR A 122 -20.15 -18.73 -0.17
CA TYR A 122 -21.39 -18.02 0.11
C TYR A 122 -21.80 -18.19 1.58
N GLU A 123 -21.79 -19.45 2.09
CA GLU A 123 -22.17 -19.74 3.47
C GLU A 123 -21.25 -19.05 4.47
N LEU A 124 -19.92 -19.02 4.23
CA LEU A 124 -18.96 -18.33 5.10
C LEU A 124 -19.32 -16.84 5.25
N MET A 125 -19.71 -16.19 4.13
CA MET A 125 -20.08 -14.77 4.14
C MET A 125 -21.43 -14.55 4.86
N VAL A 126 -22.41 -15.38 4.57
CA VAL A 126 -23.75 -15.26 5.18
C VAL A 126 -23.71 -15.52 6.69
N LYS A 127 -22.90 -16.50 7.11
CA LYS A 127 -22.71 -16.80 8.55
C LYS A 127 -21.81 -15.78 9.26
N GLN A 128 -21.25 -14.83 8.51
CA GLN A 128 -20.33 -13.81 9.03
C GLN A 128 -19.04 -14.41 9.63
N GLU A 129 -18.64 -15.58 9.15
CA GLU A 129 -17.38 -16.24 9.52
C GLU A 129 -16.19 -15.69 8.74
N PHE A 130 -16.44 -15.15 7.54
CA PHE A 130 -15.44 -14.52 6.69
C PHE A 130 -16.11 -13.48 5.79
N LEU A 131 -15.44 -12.35 5.61
CA LEU A 131 -15.86 -11.34 4.64
C LEU A 131 -14.65 -10.90 3.83
N PRO A 132 -14.69 -10.97 2.49
CA PRO A 132 -13.55 -10.52 1.70
C PRO A 132 -13.39 -9.00 1.76
N ASN A 133 -12.24 -8.51 1.27
CA ASN A 133 -11.96 -7.06 1.26
C ASN A 133 -12.97 -6.29 0.39
N SER A 134 -13.05 -4.98 0.63
CA SER A 134 -14.01 -4.11 -0.08
C SER A 134 -13.88 -4.16 -1.61
N PRO A 135 -12.68 -4.11 -2.23
CA PRO A 135 -12.60 -4.24 -3.69
C PRO A 135 -13.18 -5.56 -4.22
N THR A 136 -12.97 -6.67 -3.53
CA THR A 136 -13.59 -7.95 -3.92
C THR A 136 -15.12 -7.84 -3.88
N ILE A 137 -15.66 -7.32 -2.76
CA ILE A 137 -17.12 -7.16 -2.64
C ILE A 137 -17.67 -6.19 -3.69
N MET A 138 -16.90 -5.14 -4.02
CA MET A 138 -17.34 -4.12 -4.99
C MET A 138 -17.28 -4.60 -6.44
N ASN A 139 -16.27 -5.40 -6.80
CA ASN A 139 -15.91 -5.60 -8.21
C ASN A 139 -16.20 -7.00 -8.74
N SER A 140 -16.13 -8.05 -7.89
CA SER A 140 -16.32 -9.43 -8.37
C SER A 140 -17.71 -9.63 -8.95
N GLY A 141 -17.76 -10.35 -10.05
CA GLY A 141 -19.01 -10.65 -10.77
C GLY A 141 -19.64 -9.48 -11.49
N LYS A 142 -19.04 -8.28 -11.48
CA LYS A 142 -19.63 -7.09 -12.14
C LYS A 142 -19.07 -6.80 -13.54
N HIS A 143 -18.09 -7.56 -14.00
CA HIS A 143 -17.46 -7.43 -15.33
C HIS A 143 -16.97 -6.00 -15.63
N ASN A 144 -16.62 -5.24 -14.59
CA ASN A 144 -16.10 -3.87 -14.72
C ASN A 144 -14.59 -3.81 -14.95
N GLN A 145 -13.93 -4.96 -15.03
CA GLN A 145 -12.49 -5.11 -15.24
C GLN A 145 -11.63 -4.43 -14.15
N LEU A 146 -12.20 -4.21 -12.96
CA LEU A 146 -11.45 -3.68 -11.82
C LEU A 146 -10.88 -4.85 -11.00
N GLN A 147 -9.74 -4.60 -10.39
CA GLN A 147 -9.04 -5.63 -9.62
C GLN A 147 -9.71 -5.88 -8.26
N TYR A 148 -9.44 -7.04 -7.65
CA TYR A 148 -10.05 -7.46 -6.39
C TYR A 148 -9.13 -7.24 -5.19
N SER A 149 -7.83 -7.05 -5.40
CA SER A 149 -6.88 -6.80 -4.32
C SER A 149 -7.07 -5.39 -3.74
N ALA A 150 -7.02 -5.29 -2.42
CA ALA A 150 -7.18 -4.01 -1.72
C ALA A 150 -5.86 -3.24 -1.63
N CYS A 151 -4.73 -3.96 -1.47
CA CYS A 151 -3.47 -3.36 -1.07
C CYS A 151 -2.32 -3.89 -1.92
N PHE A 152 -1.42 -2.98 -2.29
CA PHE A 152 -0.26 -3.25 -3.13
C PHE A 152 0.98 -2.66 -2.48
N VAL A 153 2.06 -3.43 -2.41
CA VAL A 153 3.35 -2.93 -1.93
C VAL A 153 4.23 -2.61 -3.14
N LEU A 154 4.76 -1.40 -3.16
CA LEU A 154 5.60 -0.92 -4.25
C LEU A 154 7.00 -0.55 -3.72
N PRO A 155 8.07 -1.05 -4.33
CA PRO A 155 9.43 -0.68 -3.93
C PRO A 155 9.73 0.77 -4.28
N VAL A 156 10.48 1.46 -3.41
CA VAL A 156 10.98 2.81 -3.65
C VAL A 156 12.51 2.73 -3.65
N GLU A 157 13.09 2.83 -4.82
CA GLU A 157 14.55 2.77 -4.98
C GLU A 157 15.15 4.19 -5.02
N ASP A 158 16.44 4.32 -4.66
CA ASP A 158 17.10 5.60 -4.44
C ASP A 158 17.54 6.29 -5.75
N SER A 159 16.58 6.52 -6.63
CA SER A 159 16.79 7.32 -7.84
C SER A 159 15.51 8.09 -8.20
N ILE A 160 15.67 9.30 -8.72
CA ILE A 160 14.54 10.16 -9.09
C ILE A 160 13.61 9.44 -10.10
N SER A 161 14.19 8.76 -11.08
CA SER A 161 13.38 8.03 -12.07
C SER A 161 12.49 6.99 -11.40
N GLU A 162 13.07 6.16 -10.54
CA GLU A 162 12.33 5.06 -9.89
C GLU A 162 11.34 5.56 -8.84
N ILE A 163 11.70 6.63 -8.10
CA ILE A 163 10.77 7.29 -7.16
C ILE A 163 9.50 7.73 -7.93
N PHE A 164 9.67 8.43 -9.05
CA PHE A 164 8.52 8.92 -9.82
C PHE A 164 7.81 7.82 -10.62
N ASP A 165 8.51 6.76 -11.05
CA ASP A 165 7.84 5.59 -11.64
C ASP A 165 6.98 4.87 -10.61
N THR A 166 7.47 4.71 -9.38
CA THR A 166 6.68 4.13 -8.28
C THR A 166 5.43 4.98 -8.00
N MET A 167 5.55 6.31 -7.98
CA MET A 167 4.41 7.21 -7.82
C MET A 167 3.40 7.04 -8.97
N LYS A 168 3.87 6.90 -10.20
CA LYS A 168 3.01 6.63 -11.37
C LYS A 168 2.22 5.33 -11.19
N TYR A 169 2.89 4.26 -10.75
CA TYR A 169 2.20 2.98 -10.50
C TYR A 169 1.19 3.09 -9.36
N ALA A 170 1.53 3.81 -8.30
CA ALA A 170 0.59 4.08 -7.20
C ALA A 170 -0.67 4.81 -7.72
N ALA A 171 -0.49 5.82 -8.57
CA ALA A 171 -1.60 6.55 -9.19
C ALA A 171 -2.54 5.62 -9.97
N LEU A 172 -1.98 4.71 -10.77
CA LEU A 172 -2.76 3.73 -11.55
C LEU A 172 -3.51 2.76 -10.63
N ILE A 173 -2.89 2.32 -9.54
CA ILE A 173 -3.54 1.46 -8.54
C ILE A 173 -4.67 2.21 -7.84
N HIS A 174 -4.44 3.46 -7.42
CA HIS A 174 -5.48 4.28 -6.78
C HIS A 174 -6.68 4.48 -7.71
N GLN A 175 -6.44 4.65 -9.00
CA GLN A 175 -7.51 4.81 -10.00
C GLN A 175 -8.45 3.59 -10.00
N THR A 176 -7.93 2.39 -9.71
CA THR A 176 -8.74 1.16 -9.66
C THR A 176 -9.28 0.85 -8.25
N GLY A 177 -9.04 1.72 -7.27
CA GLY A 177 -9.57 1.56 -5.91
C GLY A 177 -8.64 0.84 -4.93
N GLY A 178 -7.41 0.50 -5.35
CA GLY A 178 -6.41 -0.11 -4.47
C GLY A 178 -5.72 0.91 -3.58
N GLY A 179 -5.24 0.47 -2.42
CA GLY A 179 -4.32 1.22 -1.58
C GLY A 179 -2.87 0.79 -1.84
N THR A 180 -1.92 1.64 -1.49
CA THR A 180 -0.50 1.36 -1.74
C THR A 180 0.34 1.49 -0.46
N GLY A 181 1.37 0.67 -0.37
CA GLY A 181 2.34 0.72 0.72
C GLY A 181 3.76 0.87 0.17
N PHE A 182 4.57 1.64 0.88
CA PHE A 182 5.93 1.99 0.45
C PHE A 182 6.90 1.87 1.62
N ALA A 183 8.07 1.26 1.38
CA ALA A 183 9.20 1.35 2.29
C ALA A 183 10.17 2.41 1.75
N PHE A 184 10.31 3.51 2.48
CA PHE A 184 11.21 4.61 2.11
C PHE A 184 12.63 4.40 2.65
N SER A 185 12.87 3.26 3.28
CA SER A 185 14.08 2.95 4.04
C SER A 185 15.36 2.86 3.19
N ARG A 186 15.22 2.69 1.88
CA ARG A 186 16.37 2.64 0.95
C ARG A 186 16.80 4.01 0.45
N LEU A 187 15.98 5.04 0.65
CA LEU A 187 16.32 6.39 0.23
C LEU A 187 17.44 6.95 1.12
N ARG A 188 18.41 7.60 0.52
CA ARG A 188 19.47 8.28 1.26
C ARG A 188 18.91 9.38 2.15
N PRO A 189 19.52 9.64 3.31
CA PRO A 189 19.02 10.67 4.21
C PRO A 189 19.12 12.09 3.67
N ALA A 190 18.30 12.97 4.21
CA ALA A 190 18.34 14.40 3.92
C ALA A 190 19.76 14.97 4.17
N GLY A 191 20.21 15.84 3.28
CA GLY A 191 21.52 16.43 3.35
C GLY A 191 22.65 15.60 2.75
N SER A 192 22.41 14.33 2.38
CA SER A 192 23.42 13.50 1.71
C SER A 192 23.84 14.11 0.37
N VAL A 193 25.15 14.09 0.08
CA VAL A 193 25.67 14.68 -1.16
C VAL A 193 25.26 13.85 -2.38
N VAL A 194 24.68 14.51 -3.36
CA VAL A 194 24.32 13.89 -4.65
C VAL A 194 25.51 14.10 -5.60
N LYS A 195 26.35 13.09 -5.74
CA LYS A 195 27.62 13.17 -6.50
C LYS A 195 27.46 13.74 -7.91
N ARG A 196 26.35 13.41 -8.61
CA ARG A 196 26.13 13.80 -10.01
C ARG A 196 25.80 15.28 -10.17
N SER A 197 25.04 15.88 -9.25
CA SER A 197 24.58 17.27 -9.34
C SER A 197 25.35 18.23 -8.42
N GLY A 198 26.11 17.71 -7.46
CA GLY A 198 26.77 18.50 -6.43
C GLY A 198 25.78 19.10 -5.41
N GLY A 199 24.50 18.75 -5.50
CA GLY A 199 23.49 19.19 -4.54
C GLY A 199 23.34 18.24 -3.36
N VAL A 200 22.29 18.45 -2.57
CA VAL A 200 21.98 17.62 -1.41
C VAL A 200 20.63 16.92 -1.59
N ALA A 201 20.53 15.74 -1.00
CA ALA A 201 19.29 14.94 -1.03
C ALA A 201 18.23 15.54 -0.13
N SER A 202 16.95 15.38 -0.53
CA SER A 202 15.79 15.87 0.22
C SER A 202 15.33 14.91 1.33
N GLY A 203 15.76 13.66 1.27
CA GLY A 203 15.38 12.63 2.23
C GLY A 203 14.00 12.02 2.02
N PRO A 204 13.72 10.91 2.73
CA PRO A 204 12.47 10.14 2.56
C PRO A 204 11.21 10.92 2.90
N VAL A 205 11.23 11.80 3.91
CA VAL A 205 10.03 12.54 4.35
C VAL A 205 9.57 13.52 3.26
N SER A 206 10.50 14.13 2.54
CA SER A 206 10.17 15.01 1.41
C SER A 206 9.44 14.25 0.30
N PHE A 207 9.88 13.04 -0.04
CA PHE A 207 9.21 12.22 -1.05
C PHE A 207 7.86 11.69 -0.56
N LEU A 208 7.75 11.37 0.73
CA LEU A 208 6.46 11.02 1.33
C LEU A 208 5.44 12.14 1.14
N ARG A 209 5.85 13.41 1.34
CA ARG A 209 4.97 14.58 1.08
C ARG A 209 4.57 14.70 -0.40
N VAL A 210 5.50 14.44 -1.33
CA VAL A 210 5.20 14.44 -2.77
C VAL A 210 4.14 13.38 -3.09
N TYR A 211 4.28 12.18 -2.54
CA TYR A 211 3.32 11.07 -2.74
C TYR A 211 1.96 11.41 -2.12
N ASP A 212 1.94 12.06 -0.95
CA ASP A 212 0.70 12.50 -0.31
C ASP A 212 -0.05 13.51 -1.20
N ALA A 213 0.67 14.52 -1.70
CA ALA A 213 0.08 15.54 -2.58
C ALA A 213 -0.45 14.92 -3.88
N ALA A 214 0.29 13.99 -4.47
CA ALA A 214 -0.16 13.26 -5.68
C ALA A 214 -1.44 12.46 -5.38
N THR A 215 -1.48 11.78 -4.24
CA THR A 215 -2.65 10.99 -3.82
C THR A 215 -3.87 11.88 -3.59
N GLN A 216 -3.67 13.05 -3.00
CA GLN A 216 -4.73 14.05 -2.79
C GLN A 216 -5.36 14.50 -4.11
N ALA A 217 -4.53 14.61 -5.17
CA ALA A 217 -5.01 15.04 -6.50
C ALA A 217 -5.79 13.92 -7.23
N ILE A 218 -5.50 12.66 -6.92
CA ILE A 218 -6.10 11.51 -7.60
C ILE A 218 -7.42 11.13 -6.91
N LYS A 219 -8.50 11.74 -7.37
CA LYS A 219 -9.84 11.40 -6.89
C LYS A 219 -10.36 10.20 -7.69
N GLN A 220 -10.53 9.10 -7.01
CA GLN A 220 -11.11 7.88 -7.60
C GLN A 220 -12.58 8.10 -7.91
N GLY A 221 -12.97 8.21 -9.14
CA GLY A 221 -14.35 8.13 -9.63
C GLY A 221 -15.50 8.38 -8.62
N GLY A 222 -15.23 9.10 -7.55
CA GLY A 222 -16.20 9.48 -6.51
C GLY A 222 -16.46 8.48 -5.39
N THR A 223 -15.82 7.30 -5.37
CA THR A 223 -16.24 6.24 -4.43
C THR A 223 -15.25 5.93 -3.31
N ARG A 224 -13.94 6.08 -3.51
CA ARG A 224 -12.95 5.78 -2.46
C ARG A 224 -11.76 6.74 -2.53
N ARG A 225 -11.27 7.18 -1.37
CA ARG A 225 -10.07 8.00 -1.24
C ARG A 225 -8.83 7.11 -1.40
N GLY A 226 -7.80 7.57 -2.08
CA GLY A 226 -6.50 6.91 -2.11
C GLY A 226 -5.94 6.83 -0.69
N ALA A 227 -5.35 5.70 -0.34
CA ALA A 227 -4.79 5.47 0.99
C ALA A 227 -3.42 4.84 0.86
N ASN A 228 -2.47 5.36 1.60
CA ASN A 228 -1.08 4.92 1.57
C ASN A 228 -0.60 4.48 2.95
N MET A 229 0.39 3.61 2.95
CA MET A 229 1.19 3.23 4.11
C MET A 229 2.64 3.59 3.82
N GLY A 230 3.27 4.38 4.69
CA GLY A 230 4.70 4.70 4.62
C GLY A 230 5.44 4.01 5.75
N ILE A 231 6.56 3.36 5.43
CA ILE A 231 7.40 2.69 6.41
C ILE A 231 8.81 3.25 6.33
N LEU A 232 9.43 3.52 7.49
CA LEU A 232 10.84 3.86 7.58
C LEU A 232 11.49 3.00 8.67
N ARG A 233 12.70 2.48 8.39
CA ARG A 233 13.45 1.70 9.40
C ARG A 233 13.83 2.61 10.56
N ILE A 234 13.76 2.04 11.77
CA ILE A 234 14.04 2.76 13.01
C ILE A 234 15.51 3.26 13.06
N ASP A 235 16.40 2.58 12.35
CA ASP A 235 17.83 2.92 12.29
C ASP A 235 18.19 3.86 11.13
N HIS A 236 17.17 4.40 10.42
CA HIS A 236 17.43 5.39 9.35
C HIS A 236 17.78 6.76 9.97
N PRO A 237 18.74 7.52 9.41
CA PRO A 237 19.11 8.85 9.97
C PRO A 237 17.95 9.84 10.10
N ASP A 238 16.95 9.79 9.20
CA ASP A 238 15.81 10.71 9.22
C ASP A 238 14.63 10.19 10.06
N ILE A 239 14.85 9.19 10.92
CA ILE A 239 13.73 8.56 11.65
C ILE A 239 12.97 9.55 12.55
N LEU A 240 13.66 10.48 13.20
CA LEU A 240 13.00 11.45 14.07
C LEU A 240 12.09 12.40 13.27
N GLU A 241 12.55 12.87 12.10
CA GLU A 241 11.72 13.69 11.21
C GLU A 241 10.48 12.90 10.77
N PHE A 242 10.65 11.62 10.43
CA PHE A 242 9.55 10.75 10.01
C PHE A 242 8.51 10.57 11.14
N ILE A 243 8.97 10.27 12.36
CA ILE A 243 8.10 10.11 13.55
C ILE A 243 7.27 11.39 13.79
N ARG A 244 7.89 12.56 13.61
CA ARG A 244 7.28 13.87 13.85
C ARG A 244 6.40 14.37 12.71
N SER A 245 6.53 13.83 11.53
CA SER A 245 6.02 14.38 10.27
C SER A 245 4.52 14.66 10.24
N LYS A 246 3.73 13.97 11.08
CA LYS A 246 2.28 14.16 11.18
C LYS A 246 1.87 14.95 12.43
N ALA A 247 2.76 15.10 13.40
CA ALA A 247 2.46 15.74 14.70
C ALA A 247 3.06 17.14 14.83
N GLU A 248 3.98 17.51 13.96
CA GLU A 248 4.64 18.82 13.97
C GLU A 248 4.44 19.53 12.63
N LEU A 249 4.38 20.86 12.71
CA LEU A 249 4.27 21.69 11.50
C LEU A 249 5.59 21.64 10.73
N ASP A 250 5.48 21.42 9.43
CA ASP A 250 6.63 21.36 8.53
C ASP A 250 7.17 22.78 8.23
N GLU A 251 8.26 22.82 7.45
CA GLU A 251 8.95 24.07 7.08
C GLU A 251 8.06 25.08 6.34
N GLN A 252 6.99 24.60 5.69
CA GLN A 252 6.06 25.47 4.96
C GLN A 252 4.96 26.03 5.87
N ASN A 253 4.43 25.20 6.76
CA ASN A 253 3.29 25.55 7.61
C ASN A 253 3.71 26.25 8.92
N LYS A 254 4.91 25.96 9.42
CA LYS A 254 5.40 26.57 10.65
C LYS A 254 5.49 28.10 10.55
N PRO A 255 6.09 28.70 9.51
CA PRO A 255 6.08 30.16 9.37
C PRO A 255 4.68 30.76 9.25
N VAL A 256 3.75 30.06 8.59
CA VAL A 256 2.35 30.52 8.51
C VAL A 256 1.72 30.55 9.91
N TYR A 257 1.93 29.48 10.68
CA TYR A 257 1.42 29.42 12.06
C TYR A 257 2.04 30.55 12.92
N ASP A 258 3.37 30.64 12.92
CA ASP A 258 4.11 31.60 13.74
C ASP A 258 3.72 33.05 13.40
N GLY A 259 3.48 33.36 12.12
CA GLY A 259 3.09 34.72 11.67
C GLY A 259 1.66 35.12 11.99
N VAL A 260 0.79 34.13 12.27
CA VAL A 260 -0.64 34.39 12.52
C VAL A 260 -1.02 34.15 13.99
N ALA A 261 -0.39 33.17 14.63
CA ALA A 261 -0.80 32.71 15.96
C ALA A 261 -0.77 33.79 17.02
N GLU A 262 0.19 34.72 16.98
CA GLU A 262 0.30 35.78 17.97
C GLU A 262 -0.93 36.75 18.00
N PHE A 263 -1.65 36.80 16.87
CA PHE A 263 -2.84 37.64 16.73
C PHE A 263 -4.15 36.92 17.09
N LEU A 264 -4.08 35.64 17.47
CA LEU A 264 -5.26 34.79 17.71
C LEU A 264 -5.40 34.45 19.20
N PRO A 265 -6.64 34.34 19.71
CA PRO A 265 -6.90 33.74 21.01
C PRO A 265 -6.42 32.28 21.06
N GLU A 266 -6.16 31.76 22.26
CA GLU A 266 -5.56 30.43 22.45
C GLU A 266 -6.36 29.30 21.80
N ASP A 267 -7.69 29.33 21.91
CA ASP A 267 -8.57 28.33 21.27
C ASP A 267 -8.45 28.36 19.74
N LYS A 268 -8.27 29.55 19.16
CA LYS A 268 -8.09 29.70 17.71
C LYS A 268 -6.69 29.30 17.24
N ARG A 269 -5.67 29.49 18.11
CA ARG A 269 -4.30 28.96 17.82
C ARG A 269 -4.30 27.46 17.71
N ALA A 270 -4.96 26.78 18.67
CA ALA A 270 -5.06 25.31 18.64
C ALA A 270 -5.80 24.83 17.39
N LEU A 271 -6.91 25.49 17.03
CA LEU A 271 -7.64 25.18 15.81
C LEU A 271 -6.79 25.40 14.55
N LEU A 272 -6.09 26.54 14.46
CA LEU A 272 -5.20 26.82 13.32
C LEU A 272 -4.12 25.74 13.18
N LYS A 273 -3.48 25.36 14.29
CA LYS A 273 -2.45 24.32 14.29
C LYS A 273 -3.01 23.01 13.77
N THR A 274 -4.18 22.58 14.26
CA THR A 274 -4.85 21.34 13.80
C THR A 274 -5.14 21.39 12.29
N LEU A 275 -5.69 22.51 11.80
CA LEU A 275 -6.00 22.65 10.38
C LEU A 275 -4.76 22.61 9.49
N LEU A 276 -3.65 23.15 9.94
CA LEU A 276 -2.38 23.10 9.20
C LEU A 276 -1.80 21.69 9.21
N LEU A 277 -1.83 20.99 10.35
CA LEU A 277 -1.37 19.60 10.46
C LEU A 277 -2.21 18.66 9.56
N ASP A 278 -3.52 18.83 9.55
CA ASP A 278 -4.43 18.01 8.72
C ASP A 278 -4.17 18.16 7.23
N ARG A 279 -3.50 19.23 6.81
CA ARG A 279 -3.16 19.47 5.41
C ARG A 279 -1.82 18.91 4.97
N GLN A 280 -0.94 18.57 5.91
CA GLN A 280 0.44 18.19 5.57
C GLN A 280 0.55 16.78 4.99
N ILE A 281 0.12 15.78 5.76
CA ILE A 281 0.20 14.36 5.38
C ILE A 281 -1.10 13.72 5.83
N SER A 282 -2.08 13.66 4.93
CA SER A 282 -3.44 13.22 5.26
C SER A 282 -3.83 11.89 4.60
N ASN A 283 -3.07 11.43 3.61
CA ASN A 283 -3.37 10.21 2.86
C ASN A 283 -2.42 9.07 3.21
N PHE A 284 -1.60 9.23 4.24
CA PHE A 284 -0.65 8.22 4.74
C PHE A 284 -0.94 7.85 6.18
N ASN A 285 -0.95 6.54 6.44
CA ASN A 285 -0.56 5.99 7.73
C ASN A 285 0.95 5.80 7.71
N ILE A 286 1.65 6.02 8.82
CA ILE A 286 3.10 5.83 8.88
C ILE A 286 3.46 4.85 9.99
N SER A 287 4.51 4.05 9.79
CA SER A 287 5.01 3.12 10.81
C SER A 287 6.54 3.04 10.79
N ALA A 288 7.13 2.96 11.96
CA ALA A 288 8.56 2.66 12.10
C ALA A 288 8.77 1.14 12.03
N ALA A 289 9.76 0.72 11.24
CA ALA A 289 10.15 -0.69 11.16
C ALA A 289 11.21 -0.96 12.25
N MET A 290 10.75 -1.60 13.31
CA MET A 290 11.54 -1.89 14.51
C MET A 290 12.45 -3.09 14.27
N THR A 291 13.76 -2.93 14.54
CA THR A 291 14.72 -4.03 14.43
C THR A 291 14.94 -4.70 15.79
N ASN A 292 15.43 -5.94 15.78
CA ASN A 292 15.84 -6.62 17.02
C ASN A 292 16.94 -5.81 17.75
N LYS A 293 17.91 -5.24 17.01
CA LYS A 293 18.97 -4.40 17.58
C LYS A 293 18.38 -3.23 18.37
N PHE A 294 17.40 -2.54 17.80
CA PHE A 294 16.72 -1.43 18.50
C PHE A 294 16.04 -1.92 19.77
N MET A 295 15.30 -3.04 19.68
CA MET A 295 14.59 -3.58 20.85
C MET A 295 15.57 -4.05 21.96
N ASP A 296 16.69 -4.65 21.57
CA ASP A 296 17.73 -5.04 22.51
C ASP A 296 18.33 -3.80 23.22
N ALA A 297 18.61 -2.73 22.47
CA ALA A 297 19.07 -1.45 23.02
C ALA A 297 18.04 -0.83 23.97
N TYR A 298 16.76 -0.88 23.59
CA TYR A 298 15.67 -0.39 24.45
C TYR A 298 15.62 -1.12 25.81
N TYR A 299 15.67 -2.46 25.79
CA TYR A 299 15.61 -3.25 27.03
C TYR A 299 16.84 -3.06 27.92
N LYS A 300 17.99 -2.69 27.32
CA LYS A 300 19.24 -2.43 28.05
C LYS A 300 19.43 -0.96 28.46
N ASP A 301 18.51 -0.07 28.01
CA ASP A 301 18.61 1.38 28.22
C ASP A 301 19.90 1.95 27.55
N GLU A 302 20.15 1.52 26.32
CA GLU A 302 21.32 1.86 25.51
C GLU A 302 20.97 2.71 24.28
N ASN A 303 21.99 3.33 23.69
CA ASN A 303 21.88 3.95 22.37
C ASN A 303 21.93 2.90 21.26
N TYR A 304 21.35 3.21 20.11
CA TYR A 304 21.45 2.42 18.91
C TYR A 304 21.95 3.27 17.73
N ASP A 305 22.57 2.62 16.76
CA ASP A 305 23.20 3.28 15.62
C ASP A 305 22.14 3.70 14.58
N LEU A 306 22.36 4.89 14.03
CA LEU A 306 21.69 5.33 12.78
C LEU A 306 22.63 5.01 11.62
N VAL A 307 22.08 4.34 10.59
CA VAL A 307 22.86 3.80 9.48
C VAL A 307 22.35 4.38 8.15
N ASP A 308 23.24 5.03 7.42
CA ASP A 308 22.91 5.50 6.07
C ASP A 308 22.69 4.27 5.16
N PRO A 309 21.48 4.11 4.56
CA PRO A 309 21.19 2.90 3.77
C PRO A 309 21.98 2.82 2.46
N HIS A 310 22.59 3.92 2.01
CA HIS A 310 23.35 3.96 0.77
C HIS A 310 24.84 3.64 0.97
N THR A 311 25.44 4.11 2.08
CA THR A 311 26.87 3.86 2.39
C THR A 311 27.10 2.74 3.40
N GLU A 312 26.05 2.34 4.12
CA GLU A 312 26.08 1.40 5.24
C GLU A 312 26.92 1.90 6.43
N GLU A 313 27.25 3.19 6.45
CA GLU A 313 28.03 3.82 7.52
C GLU A 313 27.13 4.29 8.67
N VAL A 314 27.64 4.19 9.89
CA VAL A 314 27.00 4.76 11.08
C VAL A 314 27.17 6.28 11.02
N THR A 315 26.04 6.99 10.99
CA THR A 315 26.01 8.46 10.88
C THR A 315 25.73 9.14 12.22
N GLY A 316 25.28 8.38 13.23
CA GLY A 316 24.95 8.93 14.53
C GLY A 316 24.36 7.86 15.45
N GLN A 317 23.99 8.27 16.64
CA GLN A 317 23.34 7.38 17.61
C GLN A 317 22.20 8.11 18.31
N LEU A 318 21.17 7.36 18.69
CA LEU A 318 20.03 7.88 19.48
C LEU A 318 19.77 6.91 20.64
N SER A 319 19.23 7.45 21.73
CA SER A 319 18.72 6.65 22.85
C SER A 319 17.48 5.88 22.37
N ALA A 320 17.51 4.56 22.46
CA ALA A 320 16.38 3.73 22.06
C ALA A 320 15.13 4.04 22.91
N LYS A 321 15.33 4.36 24.17
CA LYS A 321 14.27 4.69 25.11
C LYS A 321 13.59 6.00 24.72
N ASP A 322 14.37 7.05 24.43
CA ASP A 322 13.83 8.37 24.07
C ASP A 322 13.06 8.31 22.75
N VAL A 323 13.57 7.55 21.76
CA VAL A 323 12.89 7.39 20.46
C VAL A 323 11.57 6.65 20.63
N LEU A 324 11.52 5.56 21.42
CA LEU A 324 10.27 4.84 21.64
C LEU A 324 9.26 5.71 22.41
N GLU A 325 9.72 6.45 23.44
CA GLU A 325 8.87 7.37 24.19
C GLU A 325 8.28 8.44 23.25
N GLU A 326 9.09 9.02 22.37
CA GLU A 326 8.61 9.99 21.39
C GLU A 326 7.56 9.37 20.45
N MET A 327 7.80 8.14 19.94
CA MET A 327 6.81 7.43 19.13
C MET A 327 5.49 7.26 19.86
N VAL A 328 5.54 6.86 21.13
CA VAL A 328 4.32 6.70 21.96
C VAL A 328 3.57 8.02 22.09
N GLN A 329 4.29 9.11 22.38
CA GLN A 329 3.69 10.45 22.53
C GLN A 329 3.02 10.92 21.23
N ARG A 330 3.69 10.71 20.07
CA ARG A 330 3.14 11.11 18.77
C ARG A 330 1.93 10.25 18.41
N ALA A 331 2.03 8.93 18.63
CA ALA A 331 0.92 8.02 18.36
C ALA A 331 -0.30 8.35 19.26
N TRP A 332 -0.07 8.69 20.52
CA TRP A 332 -1.15 9.14 21.40
C TRP A 332 -1.83 10.42 20.89
N ALA A 333 -1.03 11.35 20.35
CA ALA A 333 -1.55 12.64 19.88
C ALA A 333 -2.28 12.56 18.54
N THR A 334 -1.83 11.68 17.61
CA THR A 334 -2.31 11.69 16.21
C THR A 334 -2.77 10.33 15.68
N GLY A 335 -2.48 9.24 16.39
CA GLY A 335 -2.68 7.88 15.90
C GLY A 335 -1.50 7.31 15.12
N ASP A 336 -0.48 8.12 14.84
CA ASP A 336 0.73 7.74 14.08
C ASP A 336 1.99 8.20 14.82
N PRO A 337 3.13 7.50 14.70
CA PRO A 337 3.35 6.31 13.87
C PRO A 337 2.90 5.02 14.56
N GLY A 338 2.61 4.00 13.76
CA GLY A 338 2.54 2.62 14.22
C GLY A 338 3.94 2.01 14.32
N CYS A 339 4.03 0.74 14.70
CA CYS A 339 5.30 0.00 14.70
C CYS A 339 5.14 -1.38 14.05
N ILE A 340 6.17 -1.81 13.33
CA ILE A 340 6.23 -3.11 12.65
C ILE A 340 7.53 -3.78 13.08
N PHE A 341 7.45 -4.97 13.68
CA PHE A 341 8.63 -5.72 14.13
C PHE A 341 9.21 -6.51 12.96
N VAL A 342 9.99 -5.80 12.13
CA VAL A 342 10.40 -6.27 10.80
C VAL A 342 11.22 -7.57 10.85
N ASP A 343 12.13 -7.71 11.79
CA ASP A 343 12.95 -8.92 11.92
C ASP A 343 12.13 -10.14 12.36
N ARG A 344 11.05 -9.94 13.11
CA ARG A 344 10.13 -11.04 13.50
C ARG A 344 9.31 -11.52 12.30
N ILE A 345 8.72 -10.62 11.73
CA ILE A 345 7.98 -10.97 10.51
C ILE A 345 8.85 -11.83 9.61
N UNK A 346 10.45 -11.35 8.96
CA UNK A 346 11.44 -11.99 8.16
C UNK A 346 11.89 -13.31 8.67
N UNK A 347 11.79 -13.46 9.73
CA UNK A 347 12.08 -14.69 10.37
C UNK A 347 11.01 -15.73 10.15
N UNK A 348 10.05 -15.39 10.03
CA UNK A 348 8.94 -16.23 9.74
C UNK A 348 8.80 -16.51 8.27
N UNK A 349 9.23 -15.78 7.55
CA UNK A 349 9.17 -15.97 6.15
C UNK A 349 10.51 -16.46 5.63
N UNK A 350 10.96 -17.15 6.18
CA UNK A 350 12.23 -17.76 5.88
C UNK A 350 12.74 -17.52 4.52
N UNK A 351 12.40 -16.86 4.09
CA UNK A 351 12.86 -16.65 2.80
C UNK A 351 13.49 -15.36 2.49
N UNK A 352 14.20 -15.38 1.89
CA UNK A 352 14.97 -14.41 1.35
C UNK A 352 14.31 -13.29 0.61
N UNK A 353 13.23 -13.39 0.44
CA UNK A 353 12.56 -12.39 -0.28
C UNK A 353 12.14 -11.18 0.51
N UNK A 354 12.01 -11.36 1.61
CA UNK A 354 11.59 -10.28 2.39
C UNK A 354 12.62 -9.20 2.69
N UNK A 355 13.53 -9.41 2.59
CA UNK A 355 14.54 -8.46 2.71
C UNK A 355 14.62 -7.53 1.54
N UNK A 356 14.12 -7.92 0.82
CA UNK A 356 14.02 -7.21 -0.37
C UNK A 356 12.97 -6.17 -0.33
N PHE A 357 12.10 -6.24 0.43
CA PHE A 357 10.96 -5.31 0.45
C PHE A 357 11.08 -4.25 1.56
N LEU A 358 12.05 -4.38 2.43
CA LEU A 358 12.29 -3.42 3.51
C LEU A 358 13.75 -2.91 3.44
#